data_12a8d623dd8d91b5bd2e296897ce8313
#
_entry.id   12a8d623dd8d91b5bd2e296897ce8313
#
_cell.length_a   1.000
_cell.length_b   1.000
_cell.length_c   1.000
_cell.angle_alpha   90.00
_cell.angle_beta   90.00
_cell.angle_gamma   90.00
#
_symmetry.space_group_name_H-M   'P 1'
#
loop_
_entity.id
_entity.type
_entity.pdbx_description
1 polymer ?
#
loop_
_entity_poly.entity_id
_entity_poly.type
_entity_poly.pdbx_seq_one_letter_code
_entity_poly.pdbx_strand_id
1 'polypeptide(L)'
;MVYTALMTGQLTTLWTVQGKHDLKEAGLKTTQPRLKILDVLETSQVRHLSAEDVYKRLLELDQDIGLATVYRVLTQFESAGLVIRHNFEGGASVFELNDASHHDHMVCIQCNKVFEFFDKTIEQRQRKAAENSGFVMQDHSLYLYGVCRGMQERGKCSMKNSVWSLLKLLQIYILCSNLSVD
;
A
#
# COMPACT_ATOMS: atom_id res chain seq x y z
N MET A 1 -4.28 -17.80 -32.05
CA MET A 1 -3.46 -18.19 -30.90
C MET A 1 -2.07 -17.55 -30.99
N VAL A 2 -1.92 -16.23 -31.09
CA VAL A 2 -0.61 -15.53 -31.19
C VAL A 2 -0.63 -14.15 -30.50
N TYR A 3 -1.64 -13.83 -29.67
CA TYR A 3 -1.77 -12.49 -29.07
C TYR A 3 -1.38 -12.39 -27.58
N THR A 4 -0.94 -13.49 -26.95
CA THR A 4 -0.71 -13.50 -25.49
C THR A 4 0.75 -13.33 -25.06
N ALA A 5 1.71 -13.38 -25.99
CA ALA A 5 3.15 -13.37 -25.63
C ALA A 5 3.83 -11.98 -25.69
N LEU A 6 3.17 -10.95 -26.25
CA LEU A 6 3.77 -9.61 -26.45
C LEU A 6 3.45 -8.61 -25.34
N MET A 7 2.48 -8.89 -24.48
CA MET A 7 2.05 -7.95 -23.43
C MET A 7 2.87 -8.02 -22.13
N THR A 8 3.54 -9.14 -21.84
CA THR A 8 4.29 -9.32 -20.59
C THR A 8 5.66 -8.64 -20.56
N GLY A 9 6.31 -8.48 -21.72
CA GLY A 9 7.66 -7.92 -21.80
C GLY A 9 7.71 -6.37 -21.72
N GLN A 10 6.69 -5.69 -22.24
CA GLN A 10 6.67 -4.22 -22.25
C GLN A 10 6.16 -3.62 -20.92
N LEU A 11 5.25 -4.31 -20.23
CA LEU A 11 4.78 -3.88 -18.91
C LEU A 11 5.91 -3.98 -17.86
N THR A 12 6.68 -5.07 -17.85
CA THR A 12 7.81 -5.23 -16.94
C THR A 12 8.91 -4.18 -17.13
N THR A 13 9.15 -3.71 -18.36
CA THR A 13 10.14 -2.66 -18.63
C THR A 13 9.68 -1.28 -18.18
N LEU A 14 8.40 -0.95 -18.31
CA LEU A 14 7.84 0.33 -17.84
C LEU A 14 7.87 0.43 -16.31
N TRP A 15 7.46 -0.62 -15.61
CA TRP A 15 7.48 -0.68 -14.14
C TRP A 15 8.88 -0.57 -13.55
N THR A 16 9.86 -1.26 -14.13
CA THR A 16 11.26 -1.16 -13.67
C THR A 16 11.88 0.22 -13.92
N VAL A 17 11.41 0.96 -14.90
CA VAL A 17 11.84 2.35 -15.15
C VAL A 17 11.24 3.28 -14.10
N GLN A 18 9.96 3.14 -13.75
CA GLN A 18 9.29 3.95 -12.73
C GLN A 18 9.91 3.71 -11.35
N GLY A 19 10.01 2.48 -10.87
CA GLY A 19 10.62 2.17 -9.58
C GLY A 19 12.08 2.64 -9.45
N LYS A 20 12.86 2.67 -10.55
CA LYS A 20 14.20 3.29 -10.56
C LYS A 20 14.15 4.80 -10.40
N HIS A 21 13.16 5.45 -10.97
CA HIS A 21 12.95 6.90 -10.86
C HIS A 21 12.58 7.24 -9.41
N ASP A 22 11.60 6.55 -8.84
CA ASP A 22 11.13 6.78 -7.48
C ASP A 22 12.23 6.60 -6.44
N LEU A 23 13.08 5.56 -6.57
CA LEU A 23 14.23 5.38 -5.69
C LEU A 23 15.25 6.52 -5.81
N LYS A 24 15.48 7.03 -7.01
CA LYS A 24 16.42 8.14 -7.22
C LYS A 24 15.88 9.46 -6.67
N GLU A 25 14.61 9.75 -6.89
CA GLU A 25 13.96 10.95 -6.34
C GLU A 25 13.97 10.93 -4.81
N ALA A 26 13.77 9.75 -4.20
CA ALA A 26 13.90 9.54 -2.76
C ALA A 26 15.36 9.54 -2.26
N GLY A 27 16.36 9.81 -3.10
CA GLY A 27 17.78 9.83 -2.74
C GLY A 27 18.39 8.45 -2.46
N LEU A 28 17.73 7.37 -2.87
CA LEU A 28 18.17 6.01 -2.63
C LEU A 28 18.93 5.42 -3.83
N LYS A 29 20.04 4.71 -3.55
CA LYS A 29 20.73 3.92 -4.57
C LYS A 29 19.84 2.81 -5.09
N THR A 30 19.77 2.66 -6.41
CA THR A 30 19.07 1.58 -7.08
C THR A 30 19.83 0.26 -6.89
N THR A 31 19.25 -0.68 -6.12
CA THR A 31 19.79 -2.03 -5.92
C THR A 31 18.70 -3.06 -6.19
N GLN A 32 19.09 -4.29 -6.54
CA GLN A 32 18.12 -5.36 -6.83
C GLN A 32 17.13 -5.61 -5.68
N PRO A 33 17.56 -5.74 -4.41
CA PRO A 33 16.60 -5.91 -3.31
C PRO A 33 15.60 -4.77 -3.20
N ARG A 34 16.02 -3.51 -3.34
CA ARG A 34 15.11 -2.36 -3.28
C ARG A 34 14.09 -2.37 -4.40
N LEU A 35 14.52 -2.63 -5.64
CA LEU A 35 13.62 -2.72 -6.79
C LEU A 35 12.57 -3.82 -6.60
N LYS A 36 12.99 -5.00 -6.13
CA LYS A 36 12.08 -6.13 -5.95
C LYS A 36 11.09 -5.91 -4.81
N ILE A 37 11.52 -5.30 -3.71
CA ILE A 37 10.65 -4.97 -2.58
C ILE A 37 9.66 -3.88 -2.98
N LEU A 38 10.09 -2.85 -3.71
CA LEU A 38 9.21 -1.81 -4.23
C LEU A 38 8.16 -2.40 -5.19
N ASP A 39 8.58 -3.26 -6.13
CA ASP A 39 7.69 -3.97 -7.05
C ASP A 39 6.63 -4.81 -6.32
N VAL A 40 6.98 -5.49 -5.23
CA VAL A 40 6.02 -6.20 -4.38
C VAL A 40 4.99 -5.26 -3.76
N LEU A 41 5.42 -4.10 -3.24
CA LEU A 41 4.51 -3.11 -2.66
C LEU A 41 3.59 -2.50 -3.72
N GLU A 42 4.10 -2.18 -4.90
CA GLU A 42 3.35 -1.58 -6.01
C GLU A 42 2.33 -2.53 -6.63
N THR A 43 2.70 -3.80 -6.78
CA THR A 43 1.85 -4.81 -7.46
C THR A 43 0.90 -5.54 -6.52
N SER A 44 1.07 -5.38 -5.21
CA SER A 44 0.22 -6.04 -4.23
C SER A 44 -1.22 -5.51 -4.28
N GLN A 45 -2.19 -6.43 -4.20
CA GLN A 45 -3.59 -6.09 -4.01
C GLN A 45 -3.90 -5.65 -2.57
N VAL A 46 -3.01 -5.96 -1.64
CA VAL A 46 -3.08 -5.57 -0.23
C VAL A 46 -2.15 -4.39 -0.03
N ARG A 47 -2.68 -3.24 0.39
CA ARG A 47 -1.85 -2.04 0.60
C ARG A 47 -0.97 -2.15 1.84
N HIS A 48 -1.51 -2.70 2.92
CA HIS A 48 -0.83 -2.83 4.20
C HIS A 48 -0.14 -4.19 4.29
N LEU A 49 1.16 -4.23 4.09
CA LEU A 49 1.98 -5.44 4.14
C LEU A 49 2.94 -5.39 5.33
N SER A 50 2.99 -6.47 6.12
CA SER A 50 4.09 -6.66 7.06
C SER A 50 5.39 -7.02 6.32
N ALA A 51 6.53 -6.93 7.00
CA ALA A 51 7.79 -7.36 6.41
C ALA A 51 7.78 -8.85 6.06
N GLU A 52 7.07 -9.65 6.87
CA GLU A 52 6.86 -11.08 6.63
C GLU A 52 5.99 -11.34 5.39
N ASP A 53 4.97 -10.52 5.14
CA ASP A 53 4.14 -10.66 3.94
C ASP A 53 4.93 -10.31 2.68
N VAL A 54 5.74 -9.25 2.73
CA VAL A 54 6.67 -8.90 1.65
C VAL A 54 7.67 -10.03 1.41
N TYR A 55 8.25 -10.60 2.48
CA TYR A 55 9.17 -11.71 2.38
C TYR A 55 8.53 -12.96 1.75
N LYS A 56 7.32 -13.34 2.20
CA LYS A 56 6.57 -14.46 1.61
C LYS A 56 6.33 -14.25 0.12
N ARG A 57 5.97 -13.03 -0.26
CA ARG A 57 5.74 -12.68 -1.67
C ARG A 57 7.01 -12.79 -2.51
N LEU A 58 8.15 -12.36 -1.97
CA LEU A 58 9.45 -12.51 -2.63
C LEU A 58 9.83 -13.97 -2.82
N LEU A 59 9.55 -14.85 -1.84
CA LEU A 59 9.75 -16.30 -1.97
C LEU A 59 8.86 -16.90 -3.09
N GLU A 60 7.58 -16.51 -3.16
CA GLU A 60 6.67 -16.93 -4.23
C GLU A 60 7.15 -16.51 -5.63
N LEU A 61 7.91 -15.43 -5.72
CA LEU A 61 8.51 -14.89 -6.95
C LEU A 61 9.93 -15.43 -7.21
N ASP A 62 10.36 -16.43 -6.45
CA ASP A 62 11.71 -17.04 -6.53
C ASP A 62 12.85 -16.01 -6.39
N GLN A 63 12.66 -15.04 -5.48
CA GLN A 63 13.66 -14.01 -5.18
C GLN A 63 14.42 -14.38 -3.90
N ASP A 64 15.73 -14.55 -4.00
CA ASP A 64 16.63 -14.83 -2.86
C ASP A 64 16.95 -13.56 -2.08
N ILE A 65 15.98 -13.06 -1.34
CA ILE A 65 16.10 -11.87 -0.48
C ILE A 65 15.65 -12.24 0.93
N GLY A 66 16.60 -12.32 1.88
CA GLY A 66 16.30 -12.70 3.26
C GLY A 66 15.46 -11.66 4.01
N LEU A 67 14.69 -12.12 5.01
CA LEU A 67 13.78 -11.30 5.82
C LEU A 67 14.48 -10.10 6.47
N ALA A 68 15.71 -10.27 6.97
CA ALA A 68 16.50 -9.17 7.56
C ALA A 68 16.78 -8.05 6.53
N THR A 69 16.97 -8.41 5.25
CA THR A 69 17.14 -7.44 4.17
C THR A 69 15.83 -6.72 3.88
N VAL A 70 14.69 -7.43 3.91
CA VAL A 70 13.36 -6.82 3.76
C VAL A 70 13.13 -5.76 4.82
N TYR A 71 13.32 -6.07 6.10
CA TYR A 71 13.19 -5.12 7.21
C TYR A 71 14.07 -3.89 7.01
N ARG A 72 15.35 -4.09 6.67
CA ARG A 72 16.29 -2.99 6.45
C ARG A 72 15.87 -2.09 5.29
N VAL A 73 15.39 -2.66 4.19
CA VAL A 73 14.94 -1.89 3.02
C VAL A 73 13.66 -1.13 3.32
N LEU A 74 12.67 -1.74 3.98
CA LEU A 74 11.43 -1.08 4.38
C LEU A 74 11.70 0.11 5.33
N THR A 75 12.62 -0.04 6.30
CA THR A 75 13.05 1.09 7.16
C THR A 75 13.74 2.20 6.36
N GLN A 76 14.50 1.85 5.34
CA GLN A 76 15.12 2.87 4.45
C GLN A 76 14.06 3.58 3.60
N PHE A 77 13.05 2.86 3.12
CA PHE A 77 11.92 3.44 2.39
C PHE A 77 11.09 4.38 3.25
N GLU A 78 10.82 3.99 4.50
CA GLU A 78 10.16 4.85 5.49
C GLU A 78 10.96 6.13 5.74
N SER A 79 12.27 6.03 6.00
CA SER A 79 13.15 7.19 6.21
C SER A 79 13.24 8.10 4.99
N ALA A 80 13.04 7.57 3.80
CA ALA A 80 13.05 8.30 2.54
C ALA A 80 11.65 8.79 2.10
N GLY A 81 10.60 8.53 2.89
CA GLY A 81 9.23 8.95 2.62
C GLY A 81 8.53 8.17 1.49
N LEU A 82 9.10 7.05 1.03
CA LEU A 82 8.49 6.19 0.01
C LEU A 82 7.36 5.32 0.57
N VAL A 83 7.44 4.95 1.84
CA VAL A 83 6.42 4.19 2.53
C VAL A 83 6.09 4.82 3.87
N ILE A 84 4.88 4.56 4.34
CA ILE A 84 4.41 4.90 5.68
C ILE A 84 4.37 3.60 6.49
N ARG A 85 4.87 3.66 7.73
CA ARG A 85 4.74 2.57 8.69
C ARG A 85 3.57 2.83 9.62
N HIS A 86 2.70 1.85 9.77
CA HIS A 86 1.64 1.84 10.77
C HIS A 86 1.92 0.79 11.84
N ASN A 87 1.78 1.19 13.10
CA ASN A 87 1.91 0.32 14.26
C ASN A 87 0.54 0.18 14.91
N PHE A 88 -0.21 -0.84 14.51
CA PHE A 88 -1.51 -1.12 15.12
C PHE A 88 -1.37 -1.91 16.40
N GLU A 89 -2.26 -1.65 17.37
CA GLU A 89 -2.26 -2.39 18.65
C GLU A 89 -2.44 -3.90 18.43
N GLY A 90 -1.60 -4.70 19.08
CA GLY A 90 -1.65 -6.16 19.05
C GLY A 90 -1.18 -6.82 17.76
N GLY A 91 -0.69 -6.05 16.77
CA GLY A 91 -0.21 -6.56 15.49
C GLY A 91 1.25 -6.25 15.19
N ALA A 92 1.78 -6.87 14.14
CA ALA A 92 3.05 -6.47 13.55
C ALA A 92 2.92 -5.11 12.84
N SER A 93 4.03 -4.37 12.74
CA SER A 93 4.08 -3.16 11.91
C SER A 93 3.76 -3.51 10.46
N VAL A 94 2.94 -2.69 9.81
CA VAL A 94 2.65 -2.81 8.39
C VAL A 94 3.14 -1.57 7.64
N PHE A 95 3.42 -1.74 6.37
CA PHE A 95 3.95 -0.71 5.48
C PHE A 95 3.01 -0.54 4.31
N GLU A 96 2.78 0.69 3.90
CA GLU A 96 2.09 1.05 2.67
C GLU A 96 2.87 2.08 1.87
N LEU A 97 2.65 2.12 0.55
CA LEU A 97 3.22 3.17 -0.29
C LEU A 97 2.64 4.53 0.08
N ASN A 98 3.51 5.53 0.19
CA ASN A 98 3.10 6.90 0.43
C ASN A 98 2.60 7.55 -0.88
N ASP A 99 1.32 7.42 -1.16
CA ASP A 99 0.67 8.01 -2.34
C ASP A 99 0.05 9.39 -2.06
N ALA A 100 0.36 9.98 -0.91
CA ALA A 100 -0.14 11.28 -0.44
C ALA A 100 -1.68 11.37 -0.32
N SER A 101 -2.42 10.27 -0.45
CA SER A 101 -3.87 10.24 -0.22
C SER A 101 -4.17 9.98 1.25
N HIS A 102 -4.86 10.94 1.89
CA HIS A 102 -5.28 10.75 3.28
C HIS A 102 -6.42 9.74 3.38
N HIS A 103 -6.30 8.79 4.29
CA HIS A 103 -7.32 7.82 4.66
C HIS A 103 -7.14 7.36 6.10
N ASP A 104 -8.24 6.94 6.70
CA ASP A 104 -8.29 6.40 8.04
C ASP A 104 -8.35 4.88 8.03
N HIS A 105 -8.09 4.24 9.17
CA HIS A 105 -7.95 2.79 9.24
C HIS A 105 -8.93 2.15 10.23
N MET A 106 -9.53 1.04 9.82
CA MET A 106 -10.24 0.11 10.70
C MET A 106 -9.45 -1.20 10.79
N VAL A 107 -9.12 -1.60 12.00
CA VAL A 107 -8.31 -2.79 12.28
C VAL A 107 -9.17 -3.85 12.94
N CYS A 108 -9.22 -5.04 12.34
CA CYS A 108 -9.91 -6.17 12.96
C CYS A 108 -9.00 -6.83 14.00
N ILE A 109 -9.41 -6.80 15.27
CA ILE A 109 -8.64 -7.37 16.40
C ILE A 109 -8.57 -8.91 16.39
N GLN A 110 -9.36 -9.59 15.56
CA GLN A 110 -9.35 -11.05 15.45
C GLN A 110 -8.56 -11.58 14.26
N CYS A 111 -8.59 -10.90 13.12
CA CYS A 111 -7.89 -11.35 11.91
C CYS A 111 -6.74 -10.43 11.49
N ASN A 112 -6.48 -9.36 12.22
CA ASN A 112 -5.44 -8.35 12.00
C ASN A 112 -5.49 -7.69 10.60
N LYS A 113 -6.61 -7.81 9.88
CA LYS A 113 -6.77 -7.10 8.61
C LYS A 113 -7.07 -5.64 8.83
N VAL A 114 -6.44 -4.83 8.01
CA VAL A 114 -6.59 -3.38 7.96
C VAL A 114 -7.52 -3.02 6.81
N PHE A 115 -8.46 -2.13 7.06
CA PHE A 115 -9.42 -1.59 6.10
C PHE A 115 -9.30 -0.08 6.08
N GLU A 116 -9.20 0.49 4.91
CA GLU A 116 -9.17 1.94 4.71
C GLU A 116 -10.59 2.48 4.59
N PHE A 117 -10.81 3.67 5.11
CA PHE A 117 -12.03 4.42 4.88
C PHE A 117 -11.71 5.92 4.84
N PHE A 118 -12.63 6.68 4.28
CA PHE A 118 -12.61 8.12 4.31
C PHE A 118 -14.03 8.62 4.57
N ASP A 119 -14.21 9.46 5.58
CA ASP A 119 -15.48 10.10 5.87
C ASP A 119 -15.30 11.60 6.07
N LYS A 120 -15.82 12.37 5.13
CA LYS A 120 -15.72 13.85 5.15
C LYS A 120 -16.27 14.47 6.42
N THR A 121 -17.28 13.86 7.06
CA THR A 121 -17.87 14.38 8.28
C THR A 121 -16.94 14.18 9.48
N ILE A 122 -16.27 13.05 9.54
CA ILE A 122 -15.24 12.76 10.55
C ILE A 122 -14.11 13.78 10.42
N GLU A 123 -13.58 13.95 9.21
CA GLU A 123 -12.54 14.92 8.90
C GLU A 123 -12.88 16.34 9.37
N GLN A 124 -14.09 16.79 9.03
CA GLN A 124 -14.57 18.12 9.43
C GLN A 124 -14.67 18.27 10.95
N ARG A 125 -15.12 17.20 11.65
CA ARG A 125 -15.25 17.22 13.10
C ARG A 125 -13.90 17.24 13.81
N GLN A 126 -12.93 16.47 13.33
CA GLN A 126 -11.56 16.47 13.86
C GLN A 126 -10.91 17.84 13.69
N ARG A 127 -11.00 18.44 12.50
CA ARG A 127 -10.50 19.80 12.23
C ARG A 127 -11.13 20.83 13.17
N LYS A 128 -12.46 20.81 13.30
CA LYS A 128 -13.17 21.73 14.18
C LYS A 128 -12.80 21.52 15.66
N ALA A 129 -12.57 20.28 16.09
CA ALA A 129 -12.14 19.99 17.45
C ALA A 129 -10.74 20.57 17.72
N ALA A 130 -9.81 20.44 16.79
CA ALA A 130 -8.48 21.02 16.86
C ALA A 130 -8.55 22.57 16.96
N GLU A 131 -9.30 23.20 16.05
CA GLU A 131 -9.51 24.67 16.02
C GLU A 131 -10.12 25.19 17.33
N ASN A 132 -11.16 24.53 17.84
CA ASN A 132 -11.79 24.89 19.11
C ASN A 132 -10.84 24.77 20.31
N SER A 133 -9.82 23.93 20.21
CA SER A 133 -8.78 23.74 21.22
C SER A 133 -7.55 24.64 20.99
N GLY A 134 -7.58 25.53 20.00
CA GLY A 134 -6.49 26.43 19.66
C GLY A 134 -5.34 25.79 18.86
N PHE A 135 -5.57 24.61 18.24
CA PHE A 135 -4.57 23.93 17.42
C PHE A 135 -4.76 24.25 15.94
N VAL A 136 -3.65 24.44 15.23
CA VAL A 136 -3.58 24.36 13.77
C VAL A 136 -3.19 22.94 13.40
N MET A 137 -4.14 22.13 12.98
CA MET A 137 -3.92 20.74 12.62
C MET A 137 -3.03 20.65 11.36
N GLN A 138 -1.88 19.99 11.49
CA GLN A 138 -0.94 19.75 10.38
C GLN A 138 -1.18 18.39 9.76
N ASP A 139 -1.42 17.38 10.60
CA ASP A 139 -1.64 16.00 10.23
C ASP A 139 -2.47 15.29 11.30
N HIS A 140 -3.09 14.15 10.96
CA HIS A 140 -3.81 13.32 11.93
C HIS A 140 -3.87 11.88 11.45
N SER A 141 -4.13 10.97 12.38
CA SER A 141 -4.38 9.54 12.10
C SER A 141 -5.54 9.06 12.97
N LEU A 142 -6.51 8.38 12.36
CA LEU A 142 -7.60 7.74 13.08
C LEU A 142 -7.55 6.23 12.89
N TYR A 143 -7.50 5.50 14.00
CA TYR A 143 -7.54 4.05 14.03
C TYR A 143 -8.77 3.58 14.80
N LEU A 144 -9.65 2.81 14.14
CA LEU A 144 -10.80 2.19 14.76
C LEU A 144 -10.53 0.69 14.92
N TYR A 145 -10.65 0.17 16.14
CA TYR A 145 -10.43 -1.23 16.45
C TYR A 145 -11.77 -1.92 16.67
N GLY A 146 -11.97 -3.07 16.02
CA GLY A 146 -13.23 -3.82 16.13
C GLY A 146 -13.12 -5.21 15.54
N VAL A 147 -14.26 -5.89 15.39
CA VAL A 147 -14.33 -7.22 14.77
C VAL A 147 -15.05 -7.08 13.43
N CYS A 148 -14.39 -7.45 12.33
CA CYS A 148 -14.99 -7.35 10.99
C CYS A 148 -16.18 -8.30 10.84
N ARG A 149 -17.13 -7.95 9.97
CA ARG A 149 -18.36 -8.71 9.75
C ARG A 149 -18.12 -10.19 9.48
N GLY A 150 -17.12 -10.54 8.67
CA GLY A 150 -16.83 -11.94 8.35
C GLY A 150 -16.41 -12.74 9.58
N MET A 151 -15.65 -12.14 10.49
CA MET A 151 -15.26 -12.78 11.75
C MET A 151 -16.46 -12.91 12.70
N GLN A 152 -17.34 -11.90 12.78
CA GLN A 152 -18.56 -11.95 13.62
C GLN A 152 -19.52 -13.04 13.17
N GLU A 153 -19.79 -13.14 11.87
CA GLU A 153 -20.82 -14.02 11.32
C GLU A 153 -20.34 -15.46 11.10
N ARG A 154 -19.09 -15.66 10.73
CA ARG A 154 -18.57 -16.95 10.22
C ARG A 154 -17.23 -17.38 10.82
N GLY A 155 -16.66 -16.63 11.74
CA GLY A 155 -15.32 -16.89 12.28
C GLY A 155 -14.21 -16.83 11.22
N LYS A 156 -14.50 -16.31 10.02
CA LYS A 156 -13.55 -16.17 8.91
C LYS A 156 -13.72 -14.83 8.22
N CYS A 157 -12.61 -14.11 8.08
CA CYS A 157 -12.62 -12.85 7.35
C CYS A 157 -12.83 -13.11 5.86
N SER A 158 -13.96 -12.64 5.32
CA SER A 158 -14.32 -12.80 3.91
C SER A 158 -14.20 -11.50 3.11
N MET A 159 -13.81 -10.41 3.73
CA MET A 159 -13.66 -9.14 3.02
C MET A 159 -12.41 -9.20 2.14
N LYS A 160 -12.62 -9.15 0.83
CA LYS A 160 -11.55 -8.81 -0.11
C LYS A 160 -11.13 -7.38 0.20
N ASN A 161 -9.84 -7.11 0.16
CA ASN A 161 -9.31 -5.76 0.37
C ASN A 161 -10.04 -4.79 -0.56
N SER A 162 -10.35 -3.63 0.01
CA SER A 162 -11.29 -2.62 -0.45
C SER A 162 -11.24 -2.22 -1.93
N VAL A 163 -12.35 -1.70 -2.37
CA VAL A 163 -12.84 -1.12 -3.64
C VAL A 163 -11.85 -0.28 -4.45
N TRP A 164 -10.69 0.11 -3.91
CA TRP A 164 -9.66 0.89 -4.61
C TRP A 164 -8.93 0.13 -5.72
N SER A 165 -8.92 -1.21 -5.69
CA SER A 165 -8.32 -2.01 -6.77
C SER A 165 -9.09 -1.89 -8.09
N LEU A 166 -10.41 -1.67 -8.03
CA LEU A 166 -11.26 -1.47 -9.21
C LEU A 166 -11.10 -0.07 -9.81
N LEU A 167 -10.89 0.96 -8.98
CA LEU A 167 -10.66 2.32 -9.45
C LEU A 167 -9.27 2.49 -10.09
N LYS A 168 -8.22 1.85 -9.57
CA LYS A 168 -6.91 1.82 -10.22
C LYS A 168 -6.97 1.12 -11.60
N LEU A 169 -7.70 0.02 -11.72
CA LEU A 169 -7.90 -0.66 -13.01
C LEU A 169 -8.70 0.21 -14.00
N LEU A 170 -9.72 0.93 -13.53
CA LEU A 170 -10.48 1.89 -14.32
C LEU A 170 -9.62 3.10 -14.74
N GLN A 171 -8.76 3.59 -13.86
CA GLN A 171 -7.87 4.71 -14.15
C GLN A 171 -6.78 4.34 -15.16
N ILE A 172 -6.24 3.12 -15.08
CA ILE A 172 -5.32 2.56 -16.09
C ILE A 172 -6.06 2.35 -17.42
N TYR A 173 -7.32 1.89 -17.40
CA TYR A 173 -8.13 1.71 -18.60
C TYR A 173 -8.45 3.05 -19.30
N ILE A 174 -8.75 4.10 -18.52
CA ILE A 174 -9.01 5.45 -19.03
C ILE A 174 -7.73 6.09 -19.59
N LEU A 175 -6.57 5.87 -18.96
CA LEU A 175 -5.27 6.34 -19.48
C LEU A 175 -4.86 5.61 -20.76
N CYS A 176 -5.13 4.30 -20.88
CA CYS A 176 -4.87 3.55 -22.11
C CYS A 176 -5.85 3.90 -23.25
N SER A 177 -7.10 4.26 -22.94
CA SER A 177 -8.08 4.64 -23.97
C SER A 177 -7.89 6.05 -24.52
N ASN A 178 -7.16 6.93 -23.81
CA ASN A 178 -6.83 8.27 -24.29
C ASN A 178 -5.52 8.35 -25.12
N LEU A 179 -4.84 7.21 -25.32
CA LEU A 179 -3.61 7.13 -26.14
C LEU A 179 -3.85 6.63 -27.58
N SER A 180 -5.10 6.51 -28.00
CA SER A 180 -5.45 6.08 -29.37
C SER A 180 -6.40 7.08 -30.06
N VAL A 181 -5.97 8.35 -30.15
CA VAL A 181 -6.44 9.31 -31.14
C VAL A 181 -5.28 10.24 -31.45
N ASP A 182 -4.46 9.85 -32.42
CA ASP A 182 -3.94 10.67 -33.53
C ASP A 182 -3.08 9.76 -34.42
#